data_fca97c171dc60c30f162346759b0f28c
#
_entry.id   fca97c171dc60c30f162346759b0f28c
#
_cell.length_a   1.000
_cell.length_b   1.000
_cell.length_c   1.000
_cell.angle_alpha   90.00
_cell.angle_beta   90.00
_cell.angle_gamma   90.00
#
_symmetry.space_group_name_H-M   'P 1'
#
loop_
_entity.id
_entity.type
_entity.pdbx_description
1 polymer ?
#
loop_
_entity_poly.entity_id
_entity_poly.type
_entity_poly.pdbx_seq_one_letter_code
_entity_poly.pdbx_strand_id
1 'polypeptide(L)'
;MSLTISRLRSPRSVKSCILLAPAMSGCLCLALLTQATSARSDAAATLNAMSYLPSISDFMIATIQPRHVRLWVAARSGDWSFAAYELGNVKGAFDRLGRAHPVEHEIPLQEMIFSVTSQPFEDMHKAIESKDTVVFLKAYGGLTSACNACHEATNHSVVVIRAPTDSSISDQDFERTAP
;
A
#
# COMPACT_ATOMS: atom_id res chain seq x y z
N MET A 1 6.89 -36.17 -32.46
CA MET A 1 7.96 -35.45 -33.17
C MET A 1 8.59 -34.58 -32.10
N SER A 2 9.50 -35.02 -31.39
CA SER A 2 10.93 -35.36 -31.50
C SER A 2 11.79 -34.22 -32.00
N LEU A 3 12.84 -33.97 -31.21
CA LEU A 3 14.12 -33.36 -31.50
C LEU A 3 14.27 -31.93 -30.96
N THR A 4 15.36 -31.47 -30.34
CA THR A 4 16.66 -32.13 -30.06
C THR A 4 17.43 -31.18 -29.14
N ILE A 5 18.13 -31.76 -28.21
CA ILE A 5 19.14 -31.19 -27.34
C ILE A 5 20.37 -30.81 -28.18
N SER A 6 20.97 -29.68 -27.91
CA SER A 6 22.36 -29.42 -28.27
C SER A 6 23.14 -28.83 -27.11
N ARG A 7 23.98 -29.69 -26.59
CA ARG A 7 25.16 -29.36 -25.77
C ARG A 7 26.26 -28.72 -26.64
N LEU A 8 27.15 -28.00 -26.02
CA LEU A 8 28.62 -28.06 -26.18
C LEU A 8 29.25 -26.93 -25.40
N ARG A 9 30.03 -27.27 -24.42
CA ARG A 9 31.48 -27.42 -24.21
C ARG A 9 32.15 -26.10 -23.93
N SER A 10 32.68 -25.94 -22.71
CA SER A 10 33.95 -26.39 -22.08
C SER A 10 35.20 -25.53 -22.39
N PRO A 11 36.28 -25.62 -21.67
CA PRO A 11 36.86 -24.55 -20.87
C PRO A 11 38.25 -24.14 -21.44
N ARG A 12 38.76 -23.00 -21.04
CA ARG A 12 40.18 -22.61 -21.22
C ARG A 12 40.70 -22.04 -19.94
N SER A 13 41.44 -22.86 -19.26
CA SER A 13 42.89 -22.92 -19.19
C SER A 13 43.57 -21.70 -18.57
N VAL A 14 44.03 -21.99 -17.42
CA VAL A 14 44.95 -21.24 -16.53
C VAL A 14 46.27 -21.03 -17.28
N LYS A 15 46.80 -19.84 -17.23
CA LYS A 15 48.24 -19.58 -17.28
C LYS A 15 48.64 -18.69 -16.14
N SER A 16 49.33 -19.30 -15.18
CA SER A 16 50.19 -18.67 -14.22
C SER A 16 51.16 -17.70 -14.88
N CYS A 17 51.24 -16.50 -14.33
CA CYS A 17 52.44 -15.68 -14.44
C CYS A 17 52.80 -15.20 -13.05
N ILE A 18 53.80 -15.83 -12.51
CA ILE A 18 54.58 -15.39 -11.34
C ILE A 18 55.58 -14.37 -11.87
N LEU A 19 55.61 -13.16 -11.35
CA LEU A 19 56.80 -12.31 -11.36
C LEU A 19 56.65 -11.17 -10.34
N LEU A 20 57.49 -11.21 -9.34
CA LEU A 20 58.23 -10.20 -8.56
C LEU A 20 57.45 -8.96 -8.07
N ALA A 21 57.43 -8.89 -6.74
CA ALA A 21 57.29 -7.66 -5.96
C ALA A 21 58.48 -6.72 -6.16
N PRO A 22 58.26 -5.39 -5.99
CA PRO A 22 58.98 -4.76 -4.90
C PRO A 22 58.05 -3.92 -3.99
N ALA A 23 58.52 -3.81 -2.78
CA ALA A 23 58.04 -3.10 -1.63
C ALA A 23 57.63 -1.65 -1.94
N MET A 24 56.36 -1.33 -1.65
CA MET A 24 55.90 0.01 -1.30
C MET A 24 54.97 -0.12 -0.09
N SER A 25 55.66 -0.25 1.06
CA SER A 25 55.02 -0.10 2.37
C SER A 25 54.83 1.38 2.62
N GLY A 26 53.62 1.86 2.76
CA GLY A 26 53.43 3.19 3.35
C GLY A 26 52.17 3.98 3.06
N CYS A 27 51.20 3.54 2.25
CA CYS A 27 50.07 4.40 1.91
C CYS A 27 48.66 3.74 2.12
N LEU A 28 48.56 2.62 2.79
CA LEU A 28 47.28 1.88 2.89
C LEU A 28 46.43 2.21 4.12
N CYS A 29 46.97 2.99 5.09
CA CYS A 29 46.18 3.28 6.32
C CYS A 29 45.28 4.51 6.22
N LEU A 30 45.51 5.45 5.27
CA LEU A 30 44.71 6.67 5.17
C LEU A 30 43.42 6.48 4.35
N ALA A 31 43.39 5.53 3.41
CA ALA A 31 42.21 5.26 2.59
C ALA A 31 41.09 4.49 3.30
N LEU A 32 41.42 3.72 4.34
CA LEU A 32 40.43 2.96 5.11
C LEU A 32 39.63 3.81 6.11
N LEU A 33 40.14 4.96 6.53
CA LEU A 33 39.46 5.86 7.47
C LEU A 33 38.39 6.73 6.79
N THR A 34 38.54 7.02 5.49
CA THR A 34 37.58 7.85 4.75
C THR A 34 36.33 7.06 4.32
N GLN A 35 36.43 5.74 4.15
CA GLN A 35 35.28 4.90 3.78
C GLN A 35 34.35 4.61 4.98
N ALA A 36 34.88 4.58 6.20
CA ALA A 36 34.07 4.32 7.39
C ALA A 36 33.15 5.50 7.78
N THR A 37 33.50 6.73 7.40
CA THR A 37 32.67 7.92 7.68
C THR A 37 31.51 8.05 6.69
N SER A 38 31.72 7.69 5.42
CA SER A 38 30.67 7.71 4.39
C SER A 38 29.55 6.68 4.69
N ALA A 39 29.93 5.45 5.01
CA ALA A 39 28.96 4.39 5.35
C ALA A 39 28.11 4.71 6.59
N ARG A 40 28.66 5.45 7.56
CA ARG A 40 27.92 5.88 8.75
C ARG A 40 26.89 6.97 8.46
N SER A 41 27.22 7.93 7.58
CA SER A 41 26.30 8.99 7.20
C SER A 41 25.14 8.44 6.36
N ASP A 42 25.40 7.49 5.47
CA ASP A 42 24.37 6.86 4.64
C ASP A 42 23.42 5.98 5.48
N ALA A 43 23.93 5.25 6.46
CA ALA A 43 23.11 4.47 7.39
C ALA A 43 22.23 5.36 8.28
N ALA A 44 22.74 6.48 8.77
CA ALA A 44 21.98 7.44 9.56
C ALA A 44 20.91 8.18 8.72
N ALA A 45 21.23 8.53 7.47
CA ALA A 45 20.27 9.11 6.54
C ALA A 45 19.15 8.13 6.16
N THR A 46 19.48 6.85 5.97
CA THR A 46 18.50 5.79 5.69
C THR A 46 17.59 5.54 6.88
N LEU A 47 18.12 5.52 8.10
CA LEU A 47 17.33 5.37 9.33
C LEU A 47 16.39 6.56 9.57
N ASN A 48 16.82 7.79 9.29
CA ASN A 48 15.96 8.97 9.36
C ASN A 48 14.87 9.00 8.28
N ALA A 49 15.17 8.54 7.06
CA ALA A 49 14.18 8.43 5.99
C ALA A 49 13.10 7.36 6.28
N MET A 50 13.42 6.32 7.08
CA MET A 50 12.49 5.26 7.47
C MET A 50 11.65 5.60 8.72
N SER A 51 11.87 6.73 9.38
CA SER A 51 11.20 7.05 10.64
C SER A 51 9.86 7.76 10.49
N TYR A 52 9.48 8.21 9.27
CA TYR A 52 8.18 8.84 9.06
C TYR A 52 7.08 7.79 8.88
N LEU A 53 6.21 7.69 9.86
CA LEU A 53 4.99 6.88 9.79
C LEU A 53 3.79 7.83 9.66
N PRO A 54 3.04 7.83 8.53
CA PRO A 54 1.83 8.62 8.39
C PRO A 54 0.83 8.27 9.50
N SER A 55 0.13 9.27 10.04
CA SER A 55 -0.93 9.04 11.01
C SER A 55 -2.09 8.26 10.40
N ILE A 56 -2.94 7.67 11.24
CA ILE A 56 -4.21 7.04 10.78
C ILE A 56 -5.05 8.06 10.01
N SER A 57 -5.12 9.30 10.50
CA SER A 57 -5.84 10.38 9.82
C SER A 57 -5.26 10.68 8.43
N ASP A 58 -3.93 10.69 8.26
CA ASP A 58 -3.31 10.87 6.95
C ASP A 58 -3.66 9.72 6.00
N PHE A 59 -3.66 8.48 6.48
CA PHE A 59 -4.12 7.34 5.68
C PHE A 59 -5.59 7.50 5.26
N MET A 60 -6.46 7.92 6.16
CA MET A 60 -7.89 8.11 5.87
C MET A 60 -8.10 9.21 4.83
N ILE A 61 -7.57 10.42 5.07
CA ILE A 61 -7.85 11.60 4.26
C ILE A 61 -7.07 11.62 2.95
N ALA A 62 -5.77 11.32 3.01
CA ALA A 62 -4.92 11.43 1.82
C ALA A 62 -4.89 10.16 0.96
N THR A 63 -5.30 9.02 1.51
CA THR A 63 -5.10 7.74 0.83
C THR A 63 -6.40 6.97 0.61
N ILE A 64 -7.20 6.74 1.63
CA ILE A 64 -8.40 5.88 1.56
C ILE A 64 -9.58 6.64 0.93
N GLN A 65 -9.93 7.79 1.48
CA GLN A 65 -11.07 8.59 1.05
C GLN A 65 -11.04 8.93 -0.45
N PRO A 66 -9.95 9.44 -1.03
CA PRO A 66 -9.93 9.76 -2.46
C PRO A 66 -10.13 8.53 -3.37
N ARG A 67 -9.69 7.35 -2.92
CA ARG A 67 -9.88 6.09 -3.67
C ARG A 67 -11.30 5.57 -3.57
N HIS A 68 -11.91 5.70 -2.39
CA HIS A 68 -13.32 5.38 -2.18
C HIS A 68 -14.22 6.22 -3.09
N VAL A 69 -14.00 7.54 -3.18
CA VAL A 69 -14.73 8.42 -4.10
C VAL A 69 -14.50 8.04 -5.56
N ARG A 70 -13.24 7.81 -5.98
CA ARG A 70 -12.94 7.43 -7.37
C ARG A 70 -13.55 6.09 -7.77
N LEU A 71 -13.61 5.12 -6.86
CA LEU A 71 -14.32 3.87 -7.06
C LEU A 71 -15.80 4.10 -7.42
N TRP A 72 -16.47 4.97 -6.66
CA TRP A 72 -17.85 5.32 -6.93
C TRP A 72 -18.03 6.03 -8.28
N VAL A 73 -17.21 7.04 -8.57
CA VAL A 73 -17.25 7.79 -9.83
C VAL A 73 -17.03 6.88 -11.03
N ALA A 74 -16.03 6.02 -10.98
CA ALA A 74 -15.71 5.07 -12.05
C ALA A 74 -16.91 4.17 -12.39
N ALA A 75 -17.51 3.53 -11.38
CA ALA A 75 -18.65 2.65 -11.61
C ALA A 75 -19.90 3.41 -12.10
N ARG A 76 -20.13 4.61 -11.57
CA ARG A 76 -21.24 5.48 -12.02
C ARG A 76 -21.09 5.94 -13.48
N SER A 77 -19.86 6.05 -13.94
CA SER A 77 -19.53 6.36 -15.34
C SER A 77 -19.53 5.12 -16.25
N GLY A 78 -19.77 3.92 -15.69
CA GLY A 78 -19.70 2.66 -16.43
C GLY A 78 -18.29 2.17 -16.73
N ASP A 79 -17.25 2.81 -16.19
CA ASP A 79 -15.86 2.35 -16.31
C ASP A 79 -15.55 1.27 -15.27
N TRP A 80 -16.04 0.06 -15.55
CA TRP A 80 -15.89 -1.09 -14.66
C TRP A 80 -14.43 -1.53 -14.49
N SER A 81 -13.58 -1.30 -15.50
CA SER A 81 -12.14 -1.61 -15.41
C SER A 81 -11.45 -0.67 -14.43
N PHE A 82 -11.76 0.61 -14.48
CA PHE A 82 -11.24 1.57 -13.53
C PHE A 82 -11.84 1.37 -12.13
N ALA A 83 -13.11 0.99 -12.02
CA ALA A 83 -13.73 0.62 -10.76
C ALA A 83 -13.01 -0.58 -10.10
N ALA A 84 -12.68 -1.63 -10.86
CA ALA A 84 -11.91 -2.76 -10.35
C ALA A 84 -10.50 -2.34 -9.88
N TYR A 85 -9.84 -1.47 -10.62
CA TYR A 85 -8.54 -0.90 -10.24
C TYR A 85 -8.63 -0.11 -8.93
N GLU A 86 -9.63 0.76 -8.78
CA GLU A 86 -9.80 1.57 -7.57
C GLU A 86 -10.24 0.71 -6.36
N LEU A 87 -11.01 -0.36 -6.56
CA LEU A 87 -11.30 -1.32 -5.49
C LEU A 87 -10.02 -1.96 -4.94
N GLY A 88 -9.10 -2.38 -5.83
CA GLY A 88 -7.79 -2.88 -5.44
C GLY A 88 -6.96 -1.83 -4.67
N ASN A 89 -7.04 -0.57 -5.10
CA ASN A 89 -6.36 0.54 -4.44
C ASN A 89 -6.90 0.82 -3.03
N VAL A 90 -8.23 0.80 -2.85
CA VAL A 90 -8.88 0.94 -1.53
C VAL A 90 -8.44 -0.18 -0.60
N LYS A 91 -8.56 -1.44 -1.06
CA LYS A 91 -8.13 -2.61 -0.30
C LYS A 91 -6.66 -2.52 0.11
N GLY A 92 -5.77 -2.23 -0.84
CA GLY A 92 -4.34 -2.06 -0.58
C GLY A 92 -4.02 -0.90 0.36
N ALA A 93 -4.86 0.15 0.40
CA ALA A 93 -4.71 1.25 1.35
C ALA A 93 -5.05 0.80 2.78
N PHE A 94 -6.12 0.05 2.99
CA PHE A 94 -6.46 -0.55 4.28
C PHE A 94 -5.41 -1.55 4.76
N ASP A 95 -4.87 -2.38 3.86
CA ASP A 95 -3.79 -3.30 4.19
C ASP A 95 -2.53 -2.57 4.68
N ARG A 96 -2.19 -1.43 4.05
CA ARG A 96 -1.06 -0.59 4.49
C ARG A 96 -1.34 0.07 5.83
N LEU A 97 -2.55 0.59 6.03
CA LEU A 97 -2.96 1.17 7.31
C LEU A 97 -2.84 0.15 8.45
N GLY A 98 -3.41 -1.05 8.29
CA GLY A 98 -3.35 -2.09 9.31
C GLY A 98 -1.93 -2.53 9.64
N ARG A 99 -1.03 -2.62 8.64
CA ARG A 99 0.39 -2.92 8.88
C ARG A 99 1.15 -1.78 9.54
N ALA A 100 0.81 -0.54 9.22
CA ALA A 100 1.45 0.65 9.78
C ALA A 100 1.02 0.88 11.24
N HIS A 101 -0.25 0.62 11.52
CA HIS A 101 -0.88 0.80 12.84
C HIS A 101 -1.62 -0.49 13.23
N PRO A 102 -0.90 -1.56 13.65
CA PRO A 102 -1.54 -2.84 13.98
C PRO A 102 -2.45 -2.74 15.20
N VAL A 103 -2.18 -1.79 16.10
CA VAL A 103 -2.95 -1.52 17.32
C VAL A 103 -3.17 -0.02 17.45
N GLU A 104 -4.39 0.38 17.80
CA GLU A 104 -4.77 1.77 18.13
C GLU A 104 -5.58 1.78 19.41
N HIS A 105 -5.09 2.49 20.45
CA HIS A 105 -5.76 2.56 21.78
C HIS A 105 -6.22 1.18 22.29
N GLU A 106 -5.32 0.19 22.30
CA GLU A 106 -5.59 -1.20 22.72
C GLU A 106 -6.50 -2.00 21.78
N ILE A 107 -7.01 -1.38 20.70
CA ILE A 107 -7.82 -2.06 19.69
C ILE A 107 -6.88 -2.71 18.67
N PRO A 108 -7.01 -4.01 18.36
CA PRO A 108 -6.26 -4.67 17.29
C PRO A 108 -6.76 -4.19 15.92
N LEU A 109 -6.27 -3.02 15.49
CA LEU A 109 -6.80 -2.29 14.34
C LEU A 109 -6.68 -3.10 13.05
N GLN A 110 -5.57 -3.80 12.84
CA GLN A 110 -5.38 -4.63 11.65
C GLN A 110 -6.44 -5.74 11.55
N GLU A 111 -6.71 -6.43 12.66
CA GLU A 111 -7.72 -7.49 12.72
C GLU A 111 -9.14 -6.92 12.58
N MET A 112 -9.41 -5.78 13.18
CA MET A 112 -10.68 -5.09 13.05
C MET A 112 -10.93 -4.68 11.60
N ILE A 113 -9.97 -4.03 10.92
CA ILE A 113 -10.08 -3.68 9.51
C ILE A 113 -10.44 -4.93 8.69
N PHE A 114 -9.71 -6.02 8.87
CA PHE A 114 -9.97 -7.26 8.16
C PHE A 114 -11.39 -7.78 8.42
N SER A 115 -11.81 -7.83 9.69
CA SER A 115 -13.12 -8.38 10.08
C SER A 115 -14.30 -7.60 9.49
N VAL A 116 -14.22 -6.25 9.47
CA VAL A 116 -15.35 -5.43 9.00
C VAL A 116 -15.35 -5.22 7.48
N THR A 117 -14.20 -5.36 6.79
CA THR A 117 -14.10 -5.06 5.36
C THR A 117 -14.05 -6.26 4.43
N SER A 118 -13.73 -7.47 4.94
CA SER A 118 -13.55 -8.66 4.09
C SER A 118 -14.76 -8.97 3.24
N GLN A 119 -15.93 -9.09 3.84
CA GLN A 119 -17.17 -9.39 3.12
C GLN A 119 -17.60 -8.22 2.21
N PRO A 120 -17.60 -6.95 2.67
CA PRO A 120 -17.86 -5.82 1.78
C PRO A 120 -16.95 -5.74 0.55
N PHE A 121 -15.66 -6.04 0.67
CA PHE A 121 -14.77 -6.08 -0.50
C PHE A 121 -15.11 -7.20 -1.47
N GLU A 122 -15.48 -8.37 -0.97
CA GLU A 122 -15.92 -9.48 -1.80
C GLU A 122 -17.22 -9.17 -2.54
N ASP A 123 -18.18 -8.54 -1.86
CA ASP A 123 -19.44 -8.11 -2.47
C ASP A 123 -19.21 -7.03 -3.54
N MET A 124 -18.30 -6.08 -3.28
CA MET A 124 -17.89 -5.08 -4.27
C MET A 124 -17.25 -5.70 -5.50
N HIS A 125 -16.39 -6.69 -5.31
CA HIS A 125 -15.74 -7.41 -6.42
C HIS A 125 -16.80 -8.06 -7.33
N LYS A 126 -17.72 -8.81 -6.76
CA LYS A 126 -18.83 -9.44 -7.50
C LYS A 126 -19.72 -8.42 -8.21
N ALA A 127 -20.00 -7.32 -7.54
CA ALA A 127 -20.81 -6.24 -8.10
C ALA A 127 -20.15 -5.61 -9.33
N ILE A 128 -18.84 -5.37 -9.29
CA ILE A 128 -18.06 -4.83 -10.41
C ILE A 128 -18.00 -5.84 -11.56
N GLU A 129 -17.82 -7.12 -11.28
CA GLU A 129 -17.82 -8.19 -12.30
C GLU A 129 -19.17 -8.28 -13.00
N SER A 130 -20.29 -8.08 -12.28
CA SER A 130 -21.63 -8.10 -12.86
C SER A 130 -21.90 -6.91 -13.79
N LYS A 131 -21.14 -5.83 -13.67
CA LYS A 131 -21.32 -4.57 -14.42
C LYS A 131 -22.73 -3.98 -14.26
N ASP A 132 -23.37 -4.27 -13.14
CA ASP A 132 -24.70 -3.79 -12.81
C ASP A 132 -24.61 -2.64 -11.78
N THR A 133 -25.08 -1.48 -12.17
CA THR A 133 -25.03 -0.27 -11.34
C THR A 133 -25.87 -0.41 -10.07
N VAL A 134 -26.99 -1.11 -10.11
CA VAL A 134 -27.87 -1.29 -8.93
C VAL A 134 -27.21 -2.21 -7.91
N VAL A 135 -26.63 -3.33 -8.39
CA VAL A 135 -25.87 -4.25 -7.55
C VAL A 135 -24.65 -3.55 -6.95
N PHE A 136 -23.94 -2.74 -7.77
CA PHE A 136 -22.80 -1.96 -7.31
C PHE A 136 -23.18 -0.97 -6.20
N LEU A 137 -24.23 -0.18 -6.38
CA LEU A 137 -24.67 0.81 -5.37
C LEU A 137 -25.02 0.15 -4.04
N LYS A 138 -25.65 -1.03 -4.06
CA LYS A 138 -25.93 -1.81 -2.85
C LYS A 138 -24.63 -2.25 -2.16
N ALA A 139 -23.69 -2.83 -2.90
CA ALA A 139 -22.40 -3.28 -2.37
C ALA A 139 -21.58 -2.10 -1.83
N TYR A 140 -21.58 -0.96 -2.54
CA TYR A 140 -20.91 0.27 -2.10
C TYR A 140 -21.48 0.81 -0.79
N GLY A 141 -22.81 0.78 -0.64
CA GLY A 141 -23.47 1.09 0.63
C GLY A 141 -23.01 0.16 1.77
N GLY A 142 -22.82 -1.13 1.49
CA GLY A 142 -22.26 -2.09 2.45
C GLY A 142 -20.82 -1.74 2.88
N LEU A 143 -19.96 -1.40 1.90
CA LEU A 143 -18.59 -0.95 2.19
C LEU A 143 -18.58 0.35 3.01
N THR A 144 -19.42 1.31 2.65
CA THR A 144 -19.58 2.58 3.39
C THR A 144 -20.04 2.34 4.84
N SER A 145 -20.97 1.43 5.04
CA SER A 145 -21.42 1.04 6.39
C SER A 145 -20.31 0.40 7.21
N ALA A 146 -19.46 -0.41 6.60
CA ALA A 146 -18.29 -1.00 7.27
C ALA A 146 -17.28 0.08 7.71
N CYS A 147 -17.08 1.14 6.90
CA CYS A 147 -16.26 2.29 7.30
C CYS A 147 -16.83 2.95 8.57
N ASN A 148 -18.13 3.20 8.61
CA ASN A 148 -18.79 3.84 9.76
C ASN A 148 -18.76 2.94 11.00
N ALA A 149 -18.96 1.64 10.86
CA ALA A 149 -18.88 0.70 11.98
C ALA A 149 -17.46 0.69 12.61
N CYS A 150 -16.41 0.78 11.79
CA CYS A 150 -15.04 0.91 12.30
C CYS A 150 -14.85 2.25 13.02
N HIS A 151 -15.34 3.37 12.47
CA HIS A 151 -15.28 4.69 13.12
C HIS A 151 -15.98 4.71 14.48
N GLU A 152 -17.15 4.08 14.58
CA GLU A 152 -17.85 3.92 15.85
C GLU A 152 -17.05 3.11 16.87
N ALA A 153 -16.53 1.96 16.46
CA ALA A 153 -15.76 1.08 17.33
C ALA A 153 -14.43 1.68 17.80
N THR A 154 -13.84 2.61 17.03
CA THR A 154 -12.59 3.29 17.34
C THR A 154 -12.79 4.68 17.95
N ASN A 155 -14.01 5.01 18.39
CA ASN A 155 -14.35 6.30 19.02
C ASN A 155 -14.23 7.52 18.09
N HIS A 156 -14.42 7.30 16.78
CA HIS A 156 -14.39 8.32 15.72
C HIS A 156 -15.79 8.51 15.09
N SER A 157 -16.87 8.27 15.83
CA SER A 157 -18.25 8.36 15.35
C SER A 157 -18.66 9.75 14.81
N VAL A 158 -17.88 10.78 15.14
CA VAL A 158 -18.03 12.12 14.57
C VAL A 158 -17.74 12.15 13.06
N VAL A 159 -16.96 11.19 12.55
CA VAL A 159 -16.62 11.09 11.13
C VAL A 159 -17.56 10.09 10.47
N VAL A 160 -18.56 10.60 9.75
CA VAL A 160 -19.55 9.79 9.03
C VAL A 160 -19.24 9.81 7.54
N ILE A 161 -19.07 8.62 6.97
CA ILE A 161 -18.86 8.39 5.54
C ILE A 161 -20.19 8.11 4.87
N ARG A 162 -20.41 8.66 3.68
CA ARG A 162 -21.60 8.44 2.85
C ARG A 162 -21.20 8.14 1.40
N ALA A 163 -22.11 7.56 0.64
CA ALA A 163 -21.95 7.51 -0.80
C ALA A 163 -21.96 8.92 -1.38
N PRO A 164 -21.05 9.28 -2.31
CA PRO A 164 -21.07 10.57 -2.97
C PRO A 164 -22.39 10.81 -3.71
N THR A 165 -22.93 12.02 -3.62
CA THR A 165 -24.18 12.40 -4.34
C THR A 165 -23.90 12.97 -5.72
N ASP A 166 -22.71 13.49 -5.92
CA ASP A 166 -22.23 14.09 -7.15
C ASP A 166 -20.71 13.80 -7.31
N SER A 167 -20.07 14.49 -8.24
CA SER A 167 -18.62 14.38 -8.45
C SER A 167 -17.77 15.11 -7.38
N SER A 168 -18.35 15.43 -6.22
CA SER A 168 -17.60 16.09 -5.14
C SER A 168 -16.46 15.19 -4.66
N ILE A 169 -15.36 15.81 -4.28
CA ILE A 169 -14.15 15.11 -3.83
C ILE A 169 -14.35 14.49 -2.44
N SER A 170 -15.34 14.97 -1.68
CA SER A 170 -15.60 14.54 -0.31
C SER A 170 -16.79 13.58 -0.23
N ASP A 171 -16.59 12.48 0.47
CA ASP A 171 -17.60 11.49 0.85
C ASP A 171 -17.94 11.57 2.36
N GLN A 172 -17.55 12.65 3.02
CA GLN A 172 -17.91 12.94 4.41
C GLN A 172 -19.21 13.73 4.48
N ASP A 173 -20.00 13.45 5.51
CA ASP A 173 -21.19 14.21 5.82
C ASP A 173 -20.85 15.40 6.73
N PHE A 174 -20.90 16.60 6.17
CA PHE A 174 -20.65 17.86 6.87
C PHE A 174 -21.94 18.54 7.37
N GLU A 175 -23.10 17.98 7.06
CA GLU A 175 -24.40 18.58 7.43
C GLU A 175 -25.00 17.96 8.70
N ARG A 176 -24.22 17.21 9.45
CA ARG A 176 -24.70 16.59 10.69
C ARG A 176 -25.14 17.68 11.68
N THR A 177 -26.43 17.71 12.00
CA THR A 177 -26.91 18.36 13.20
C THR A 177 -26.46 17.56 14.42
N ALA A 178 -25.87 18.23 15.41
CA ALA A 178 -25.54 17.59 16.69
C ALA A 178 -26.79 16.90 17.28
N PRO A 179 -26.64 15.72 17.91
CA PRO A 179 -27.75 15.05 18.57
C PRO A 179 -28.35 15.85 19.69
#